data_0fab44611f373be45ac70930fad28b02
#
_entry.id   0fab44611f373be45ac70930fad28b02
#
_cell.length_a   1.000
_cell.length_b   1.000
_cell.length_c   1.000
_cell.angle_alpha   90.00
_cell.angle_beta   90.00
_cell.angle_gamma   90.00
#
_symmetry.space_group_name_H-M   'P 1'
#
loop_
_entity.id
_entity.type
_entity.pdbx_description
1 polymer ?
#
loop_
_entity_poly.entity_id
_entity_poly.type
_entity_poly.pdbx_seq_one_letter_code
_entity_poly.pdbx_strand_id
1 'polypeptide(L)'
;MAAENKRSSSVAGDEAVAEEQQIDVVVSCAIDDFCDALVAERNASGNTVRAYRTDLGDYGRWAYREKLDALHASHRDLRRYLAQLDAARYSRRTVNRRLSALRTFFRWLNVTGRVDANPASALIGPKSGKHLPQVLRPRDMAQLLSVHASRDLKGRPREQSLTDMRDQAILEFLYACGARISETSGLLAANIDFDEKQARLFGKGSKERIVPLHDLAVDSLRRYALVARAKLLDGKECPYFFVSTRGNQMKTDAMRKMFKATVREAGLDDSLSPHDMRHTFATDLLNGGADLRSVQEMLGHAQLSTTQVYTHLSVERLKKVHDQALPR
;
A
#
# COMPACT_ATOMS: atom_id res chain seq x y z
N MET A 1 -40.33 31.52 -21.23
CA MET A 1 -39.63 32.05 -20.04
C MET A 1 -39.09 31.01 -19.05
N ALA A 2 -39.52 29.73 -19.07
CA ALA A 2 -39.02 28.70 -18.15
C ALA A 2 -37.81 27.87 -18.67
N ALA A 3 -37.45 27.98 -19.95
CA ALA A 3 -36.36 27.23 -20.58
C ALA A 3 -34.99 27.98 -20.57
N GLU A 4 -35.01 29.30 -20.46
CA GLU A 4 -33.77 30.09 -20.38
C GLU A 4 -33.13 30.11 -18.99
N ASN A 5 -33.94 29.95 -17.94
CA ASN A 5 -33.45 29.97 -16.54
C ASN A 5 -32.75 28.64 -16.11
N LYS A 6 -32.92 27.53 -16.86
CA LYS A 6 -32.21 26.28 -16.60
C LYS A 6 -30.83 26.20 -17.24
N ARG A 7 -30.62 26.94 -18.34
CA ARG A 7 -29.30 26.96 -19.00
C ARG A 7 -28.30 27.88 -18.29
N SER A 8 -28.76 28.99 -17.70
CA SER A 8 -27.87 29.90 -16.97
C SER A 8 -27.38 29.33 -15.63
N SER A 9 -28.17 28.47 -14.96
CA SER A 9 -27.73 27.84 -13.71
C SER A 9 -26.75 26.67 -13.92
N SER A 10 -26.78 25.99 -15.08
CA SER A 10 -25.83 24.91 -15.39
C SER A 10 -24.47 25.46 -15.82
N VAL A 11 -24.46 26.57 -16.57
CA VAL A 11 -23.23 27.22 -17.03
C VAL A 11 -22.48 27.88 -15.84
N ALA A 12 -23.20 28.52 -14.92
CA ALA A 12 -22.60 29.09 -13.71
C ALA A 12 -22.05 27.98 -12.74
N GLY A 13 -22.68 26.81 -12.72
CA GLY A 13 -22.19 25.65 -11.95
C GLY A 13 -20.93 25.05 -12.56
N ASP A 14 -20.86 24.94 -13.87
CA ASP A 14 -19.70 24.41 -14.59
C ASP A 14 -18.50 25.37 -14.56
N GLU A 15 -18.73 26.68 -14.64
CA GLU A 15 -17.71 27.70 -14.48
C GLU A 15 -17.15 27.78 -13.06
N ALA A 16 -17.99 27.68 -12.04
CA ALA A 16 -17.56 27.64 -10.64
C ALA A 16 -16.73 26.37 -10.32
N VAL A 17 -17.09 25.22 -10.89
CA VAL A 17 -16.32 23.97 -10.76
C VAL A 17 -15.00 24.05 -11.54
N ALA A 18 -14.97 24.75 -12.67
CA ALA A 18 -13.74 24.97 -13.44
C ALA A 18 -12.78 25.92 -12.70
N GLU A 19 -13.27 26.98 -12.05
CA GLU A 19 -12.46 27.88 -11.22
C GLU A 19 -11.90 27.17 -9.97
N GLU A 20 -12.65 26.27 -9.35
CA GLU A 20 -12.18 25.48 -8.19
C GLU A 20 -11.03 24.53 -8.54
N GLN A 21 -10.88 24.14 -9.81
CA GLN A 21 -9.83 23.23 -10.28
C GLN A 21 -8.62 23.95 -10.88
N GLN A 22 -8.67 25.26 -11.01
CA GLN A 22 -7.64 26.03 -11.71
C GLN A 22 -6.36 26.13 -10.88
N ILE A 23 -5.22 25.90 -11.53
CA ILE A 23 -3.87 26.05 -10.99
C ILE A 23 -3.05 26.90 -11.95
N ASP A 24 -2.17 27.73 -11.42
CA ASP A 24 -1.23 28.51 -12.22
C ASP A 24 -0.33 27.59 -13.05
N VAL A 25 -0.15 27.89 -14.33
CA VAL A 25 0.65 27.10 -15.27
C VAL A 25 2.10 26.97 -14.82
N VAL A 26 2.70 28.04 -14.27
CA VAL A 26 4.07 28.04 -13.77
C VAL A 26 4.20 27.08 -12.57
N VAL A 27 3.21 27.09 -11.69
CA VAL A 27 3.15 26.17 -10.53
C VAL A 27 2.98 24.72 -11.00
N SER A 28 2.12 24.47 -11.98
CA SER A 28 1.93 23.13 -12.56
C SER A 28 3.22 22.59 -13.17
N CYS A 29 3.91 23.39 -14.00
CA CYS A 29 5.20 23.03 -14.57
C CYS A 29 6.25 22.75 -13.49
N ALA A 30 6.33 23.57 -12.44
CA ALA A 30 7.27 23.35 -11.34
C ALA A 30 6.98 22.05 -10.55
N ILE A 31 5.71 21.66 -10.41
CA ILE A 31 5.32 20.39 -9.79
C ILE A 31 5.72 19.21 -10.70
N ASP A 32 5.57 19.32 -12.01
CA ASP A 32 5.95 18.29 -12.96
C ASP A 32 7.48 18.09 -12.95
N ASP A 33 8.27 19.17 -13.07
CA ASP A 33 9.72 19.14 -12.97
C ASP A 33 10.20 18.49 -11.66
N PHE A 34 9.56 18.84 -10.55
CA PHE A 34 9.86 18.24 -9.24
C PHE A 34 9.53 16.74 -9.20
N CYS A 35 8.43 16.32 -9.78
CA CYS A 35 8.05 14.92 -9.85
C CYS A 35 9.06 14.11 -10.67
N ASP A 36 9.55 14.68 -11.77
CA ASP A 36 10.58 14.06 -12.61
C ASP A 36 11.93 13.98 -11.89
N ALA A 37 12.33 15.04 -11.17
CA ALA A 37 13.51 15.02 -10.33
C ALA A 37 13.43 13.96 -9.20
N LEU A 38 12.23 13.76 -8.59
CA LEU A 38 12.03 12.71 -7.59
C LEU A 38 12.26 11.30 -8.15
N VAL A 39 11.89 11.08 -9.41
CA VAL A 39 12.13 9.79 -10.09
C VAL A 39 13.61 9.64 -10.40
N ALA A 40 14.22 10.64 -11.05
CA ALA A 40 15.58 10.59 -11.55
C ALA A 40 16.64 10.54 -10.42
N GLU A 41 16.51 11.41 -9.41
CA GLU A 41 17.55 11.59 -8.39
C GLU A 41 17.34 10.71 -7.14
N ARG A 42 16.08 10.44 -6.77
CA ARG A 42 15.74 9.75 -5.51
C ARG A 42 15.15 8.38 -5.69
N ASN A 43 15.00 7.91 -6.93
CA ASN A 43 14.36 6.63 -7.23
C ASN A 43 13.04 6.45 -6.45
N ALA A 44 12.25 7.55 -6.42
CA ALA A 44 10.99 7.57 -5.69
C ALA A 44 9.98 6.60 -6.32
N SER A 45 9.23 5.89 -5.49
CA SER A 45 8.20 5.00 -6.02
C SER A 45 7.10 5.78 -6.75
N GLY A 46 6.51 5.19 -7.81
CA GLY A 46 5.40 5.81 -8.54
C GLY A 46 4.22 6.22 -7.64
N ASN A 47 4.01 5.50 -6.53
CA ASN A 47 2.98 5.88 -5.55
C ASN A 47 3.36 7.15 -4.76
N THR A 48 4.65 7.33 -4.44
CA THR A 48 5.14 8.54 -3.77
C THR A 48 5.00 9.74 -4.69
N VAL A 49 5.42 9.60 -5.95
CA VAL A 49 5.32 10.66 -6.97
C VAL A 49 3.85 11.05 -7.18
N ARG A 50 2.97 10.06 -7.36
CA ARG A 50 1.52 10.33 -7.52
C ARG A 50 0.93 11.03 -6.30
N ALA A 51 1.28 10.60 -5.09
CA ALA A 51 0.80 11.24 -3.86
C ALA A 51 1.28 12.69 -3.75
N TYR A 52 2.55 12.95 -4.05
CA TYR A 52 3.12 14.30 -3.98
C TYR A 52 2.54 15.19 -5.08
N ARG A 53 2.39 14.69 -6.30
CA ARG A 53 1.71 15.41 -7.40
C ARG A 53 0.30 15.85 -7.00
N THR A 54 -0.48 14.94 -6.41
CA THR A 54 -1.84 15.25 -5.93
C THR A 54 -1.81 16.28 -4.80
N ASP A 55 -0.94 16.11 -3.81
CA ASP A 55 -0.86 17.01 -2.66
C ASP A 55 -0.41 18.42 -3.03
N LEU A 56 0.56 18.53 -3.93
CA LEU A 56 1.06 19.81 -4.42
C LEU A 56 0.08 20.46 -5.39
N GLY A 57 -0.63 19.68 -6.20
CA GLY A 57 -1.74 20.17 -7.02
C GLY A 57 -2.87 20.77 -6.17
N ASP A 58 -3.24 20.11 -5.05
CA ASP A 58 -4.21 20.67 -4.10
C ASP A 58 -3.73 21.98 -3.48
N TYR A 59 -2.44 22.07 -3.13
CA TYR A 59 -1.82 23.28 -2.64
C TYR A 59 -1.82 24.40 -3.70
N GLY A 60 -1.45 24.08 -4.95
CA GLY A 60 -1.46 25.04 -6.05
C GLY A 60 -2.86 25.62 -6.32
N ARG A 61 -3.88 24.77 -6.32
CA ARG A 61 -5.29 25.22 -6.44
C ARG A 61 -5.71 26.11 -5.28
N TRP A 62 -5.31 25.78 -4.07
CA TRP A 62 -5.57 26.62 -2.91
C TRP A 62 -4.90 27.99 -3.06
N ALA A 63 -3.61 28.05 -3.41
CA ALA A 63 -2.88 29.29 -3.61
C ALA A 63 -3.51 30.17 -4.71
N TYR A 64 -3.95 29.55 -5.81
CA TYR A 64 -4.66 30.24 -6.88
C TYR A 64 -5.94 30.94 -6.38
N ARG A 65 -6.79 30.23 -5.65
CA ARG A 65 -8.02 30.81 -5.05
C ARG A 65 -7.74 31.95 -4.06
N GLU A 66 -6.66 31.82 -3.30
CA GLU A 66 -6.23 32.84 -2.35
C GLU A 66 -5.45 34.00 -3.01
N LYS A 67 -5.29 33.96 -4.33
CA LYS A 67 -4.52 34.94 -5.13
C LYS A 67 -3.07 35.11 -4.62
N LEU A 68 -2.44 34.00 -4.25
CA LEU A 68 -1.06 33.94 -3.76
C LEU A 68 -0.13 33.38 -4.82
N ASP A 69 1.09 33.92 -4.86
CA ASP A 69 2.18 33.22 -5.56
C ASP A 69 2.56 31.96 -4.80
N ALA A 70 2.20 30.80 -5.38
CA ALA A 70 2.42 29.51 -4.76
C ALA A 70 3.91 29.16 -4.60
N LEU A 71 4.78 29.66 -5.49
CA LEU A 71 6.22 29.37 -5.44
C LEU A 71 6.93 30.25 -4.40
N HIS A 72 6.47 31.48 -4.18
CA HIS A 72 7.04 32.43 -3.25
C HIS A 72 6.19 32.62 -1.98
N ALA A 73 5.36 31.61 -1.65
CA ALA A 73 4.53 31.64 -0.44
C ALA A 73 5.36 31.76 0.83
N SER A 74 4.92 32.63 1.74
CA SER A 74 5.57 32.82 3.04
C SER A 74 5.26 31.66 4.00
N HIS A 75 6.04 31.56 5.08
CA HIS A 75 5.76 30.65 6.19
C HIS A 75 4.32 30.85 6.77
N ARG A 76 3.83 32.10 6.81
CA ARG A 76 2.49 32.43 7.28
C ARG A 76 1.40 31.88 6.34
N ASP A 77 1.62 31.95 5.04
CA ASP A 77 0.67 31.42 4.05
C ASP A 77 0.57 29.91 4.15
N LEU A 78 1.69 29.21 4.25
CA LEU A 78 1.69 27.76 4.44
C LEU A 78 1.04 27.33 5.76
N ARG A 79 1.20 28.11 6.86
CA ARG A 79 0.46 27.86 8.11
C ARG A 79 -1.04 28.01 7.90
N ARG A 80 -1.48 29.04 7.13
CA ARG A 80 -2.89 29.25 6.78
C ARG A 80 -3.44 28.07 5.98
N TYR A 81 -2.67 27.56 5.01
CA TYR A 81 -3.04 26.36 4.28
C TYR A 81 -3.25 25.14 5.19
N LEU A 82 -2.29 24.88 6.10
CA LEU A 82 -2.41 23.77 7.05
C LEU A 82 -3.61 23.95 8.01
N ALA A 83 -3.90 25.16 8.44
CA ALA A 83 -5.07 25.45 9.27
C ALA A 83 -6.38 25.19 8.53
N GLN A 84 -6.46 25.50 7.23
CA GLN A 84 -7.63 25.14 6.41
C GLN A 84 -7.81 23.64 6.25
N LEU A 85 -6.71 22.86 6.12
CA LEU A 85 -6.80 21.41 6.09
C LEU A 85 -7.35 20.84 7.40
N ASP A 86 -6.97 21.42 8.53
CA ASP A 86 -7.48 21.02 9.86
C ASP A 86 -8.97 21.40 9.99
N ALA A 87 -9.35 22.62 9.59
CA ALA A 87 -10.74 23.07 9.56
C ALA A 87 -11.63 22.19 8.65
N ALA A 88 -11.10 21.72 7.53
CA ALA A 88 -11.74 20.76 6.64
C ALA A 88 -11.72 19.31 7.14
N ARG A 89 -11.28 19.09 8.40
CA ARG A 89 -11.23 17.78 9.09
C ARG A 89 -10.42 16.70 8.38
N TYR A 90 -9.38 17.09 7.65
CA TYR A 90 -8.45 16.10 7.11
C TYR A 90 -7.76 15.33 8.25
N SER A 91 -7.52 14.04 8.03
CA SER A 91 -6.82 13.22 9.02
C SER A 91 -5.41 13.77 9.28
N ARG A 92 -4.93 13.69 10.53
CA ARG A 92 -3.56 14.10 10.91
C ARG A 92 -2.49 13.48 10.03
N ARG A 93 -2.70 12.24 9.58
CA ARG A 93 -1.84 11.54 8.63
C ARG A 93 -1.80 12.23 7.27
N THR A 94 -2.95 12.68 6.77
CA THR A 94 -3.05 13.43 5.50
C THR A 94 -2.36 14.78 5.61
N VAL A 95 -2.62 15.54 6.69
CA VAL A 95 -1.96 16.82 6.92
C VAL A 95 -0.45 16.68 6.98
N ASN A 96 0.07 15.69 7.73
CA ASN A 96 1.51 15.42 7.81
C ASN A 96 2.11 14.98 6.47
N ARG A 97 1.40 14.21 5.66
CA ARG A 97 1.85 13.82 4.32
C ARG A 97 1.95 15.04 3.40
N ARG A 98 0.92 15.91 3.39
CA ARG A 98 0.92 17.15 2.61
C ARG A 98 2.04 18.10 3.06
N LEU A 99 2.27 18.24 4.36
CA LEU A 99 3.40 19.00 4.88
C LEU A 99 4.75 18.42 4.45
N SER A 100 4.88 17.09 4.42
CA SER A 100 6.09 16.42 3.93
C SER A 100 6.31 16.70 2.43
N ALA A 101 5.25 16.68 1.61
CA ALA A 101 5.31 17.03 0.20
C ALA A 101 5.79 18.49 0.02
N LEU A 102 5.17 19.45 0.74
CA LEU A 102 5.56 20.87 0.72
C LEU A 102 7.02 21.07 1.12
N ARG A 103 7.47 20.46 2.23
CA ARG A 103 8.87 20.57 2.68
C ARG A 103 9.86 20.07 1.65
N THR A 104 9.51 18.96 0.97
CA THR A 104 10.39 18.36 -0.03
C THR A 104 10.40 19.19 -1.30
N PHE A 105 9.25 19.71 -1.71
CA PHE A 105 9.09 20.58 -2.86
C PHE A 105 9.86 21.91 -2.69
N PHE A 106 9.61 22.65 -1.61
CA PHE A 106 10.31 23.90 -1.35
C PHE A 106 11.81 23.72 -1.12
N ARG A 107 12.24 22.56 -0.57
CA ARG A 107 13.67 22.23 -0.51
C ARG A 107 14.27 22.09 -1.91
N TRP A 108 13.56 21.42 -2.80
CA TRP A 108 14.00 21.25 -4.17
C TRP A 108 14.03 22.58 -4.92
N LEU A 109 13.01 23.43 -4.78
CA LEU A 109 12.99 24.78 -5.35
C LEU A 109 14.15 25.62 -4.88
N ASN A 110 14.49 25.54 -3.58
CA ASN A 110 15.63 26.27 -3.01
C ASN A 110 16.98 25.73 -3.54
N VAL A 111 17.16 24.42 -3.59
CA VAL A 111 18.39 23.80 -4.12
C VAL A 111 18.60 24.12 -5.62
N THR A 112 17.50 24.21 -6.38
CA THR A 112 17.55 24.56 -7.81
C THR A 112 17.58 26.08 -8.07
N GLY A 113 17.69 26.91 -7.01
CA GLY A 113 17.77 28.38 -7.13
C GLY A 113 16.48 29.06 -7.57
N ARG A 114 15.34 28.35 -7.50
CA ARG A 114 14.03 28.93 -7.89
C ARG A 114 13.40 29.76 -6.77
N VAL A 115 13.81 29.56 -5.52
CA VAL A 115 13.44 30.33 -4.34
C VAL A 115 14.63 30.48 -3.40
N ASP A 116 14.68 31.59 -2.66
CA ASP A 116 15.82 31.92 -1.77
C ASP A 116 15.84 31.09 -0.47
N ALA A 117 14.68 30.65 -0.01
CA ALA A 117 14.54 29.91 1.25
C ALA A 117 13.39 28.86 1.19
N ASN A 118 13.43 27.91 2.11
CA ASN A 118 12.36 26.92 2.26
C ASN A 118 11.37 27.36 3.37
N PRO A 119 10.22 27.96 3.04
CA PRO A 119 9.25 28.47 4.04
C PRO A 119 8.56 27.34 4.82
N ALA A 120 8.62 26.09 4.33
CA ALA A 120 8.01 24.94 4.99
C ALA A 120 8.93 24.28 6.03
N SER A 121 10.21 24.68 6.12
CA SER A 121 11.21 24.00 6.98
C SER A 121 10.84 23.99 8.46
N ALA A 122 10.40 25.13 9.00
CA ALA A 122 10.05 25.32 10.40
C ALA A 122 8.60 24.97 10.77
N LEU A 123 7.76 24.61 9.79
CA LEU A 123 6.37 24.21 10.07
C LEU A 123 6.35 22.91 10.88
N ILE A 124 5.49 22.85 11.87
CA ILE A 124 5.27 21.66 12.70
C ILE A 124 3.88 21.11 12.36
N GLY A 125 3.83 19.87 11.96
CA GLY A 125 2.57 19.17 11.69
C GLY A 125 1.87 18.72 12.99
N PRO A 126 0.59 18.35 12.90
CA PRO A 126 -0.14 17.84 14.05
C PRO A 126 0.52 16.56 14.59
N LYS A 127 0.57 16.45 15.93
CA LYS A 127 1.06 15.21 16.57
C LYS A 127 0.19 14.04 16.11
N SER A 128 0.76 13.13 15.36
CA SER A 128 0.10 11.86 15.03
C SER A 128 0.07 11.00 16.29
N GLY A 129 -1.10 10.57 16.72
CA GLY A 129 -1.17 9.48 17.70
C GLY A 129 -0.38 8.30 17.12
N LYS A 130 0.56 7.76 17.90
CA LYS A 130 1.21 6.49 17.53
C LYS A 130 0.12 5.41 17.60
N HIS A 131 -0.42 5.03 16.47
CA HIS A 131 -1.18 3.79 16.39
C HIS A 131 -0.14 2.68 16.58
N LEU A 132 -0.11 2.07 17.77
CA LEU A 132 0.71 0.89 17.97
C LEU A 132 0.17 -0.19 17.03
N PRO A 133 1.04 -0.87 16.26
CA PRO A 133 0.60 -1.97 15.43
C PRO A 133 -0.12 -3.00 16.30
N GLN A 134 -1.27 -3.45 15.84
CA GLN A 134 -2.00 -4.50 16.54
C GLN A 134 -1.42 -5.85 16.14
N VAL A 135 -1.12 -6.67 17.15
CA VAL A 135 -0.79 -8.10 16.97
C VAL A 135 -2.08 -8.88 17.12
N LEU A 136 -2.48 -9.60 16.07
CA LEU A 136 -3.65 -10.46 16.13
C LEU A 136 -3.35 -11.63 17.08
N ARG A 137 -4.29 -11.90 17.97
CA ARG A 137 -4.22 -13.12 18.81
C ARG A 137 -4.36 -14.35 17.92
N PRO A 138 -3.79 -15.50 18.29
CA PRO A 138 -3.90 -16.75 17.49
C PRO A 138 -5.36 -17.09 17.13
N ARG A 139 -6.29 -16.87 18.05
CA ARG A 139 -7.73 -17.09 17.79
C ARG A 139 -8.28 -16.15 16.72
N ASP A 140 -7.92 -14.87 16.75
CA ASP A 140 -8.41 -13.87 15.79
C ASP A 140 -7.81 -14.13 14.40
N MET A 141 -6.55 -14.54 14.33
CA MET A 141 -5.89 -14.98 13.10
C MET A 141 -6.57 -16.22 12.52
N ALA A 142 -6.82 -17.25 13.33
CA ALA A 142 -7.54 -18.45 12.88
C ALA A 142 -8.94 -18.09 12.36
N GLN A 143 -9.64 -17.17 13.02
CA GLN A 143 -10.96 -16.69 12.62
C GLN A 143 -10.90 -15.96 11.27
N LEU A 144 -9.93 -15.07 11.08
CA LEU A 144 -9.71 -14.34 9.82
C LEU A 144 -9.42 -15.31 8.66
N LEU A 145 -8.54 -16.27 8.87
CA LEU A 145 -8.14 -17.25 7.85
C LEU A 145 -9.22 -18.28 7.54
N SER A 146 -10.19 -18.48 8.44
CA SER A 146 -11.30 -19.44 8.23
C SER A 146 -12.45 -18.87 7.39
N VAL A 147 -12.51 -17.57 7.16
CA VAL A 147 -13.65 -16.92 6.46
C VAL A 147 -13.87 -17.53 5.07
N HIS A 148 -12.84 -17.67 4.29
CA HIS A 148 -12.89 -18.20 2.93
C HIS A 148 -12.44 -19.68 2.84
N ALA A 149 -12.17 -20.34 3.98
CA ALA A 149 -11.69 -21.71 3.99
C ALA A 149 -12.77 -22.73 3.57
N SER A 150 -12.33 -23.86 3.01
CA SER A 150 -13.22 -24.96 2.63
C SER A 150 -13.86 -25.70 3.82
N ARG A 151 -13.37 -25.41 5.03
CA ARG A 151 -13.93 -25.87 6.29
C ARG A 151 -14.00 -24.72 7.28
N ASP A 152 -15.06 -24.70 8.09
CA ASP A 152 -15.14 -23.76 9.21
C ASP A 152 -14.23 -24.17 10.38
N LEU A 153 -14.16 -23.32 11.41
CA LEU A 153 -13.37 -23.59 12.63
C LEU A 153 -13.79 -24.85 13.40
N LYS A 154 -14.97 -25.39 13.09
CA LYS A 154 -15.48 -26.66 13.66
C LYS A 154 -15.22 -27.84 12.72
N GLY A 155 -14.48 -27.65 11.63
CA GLY A 155 -14.15 -28.68 10.65
C GLY A 155 -15.27 -29.02 9.66
N ARG A 156 -16.41 -28.33 9.70
CA ARG A 156 -17.55 -28.61 8.81
C ARG A 156 -17.23 -28.10 7.40
N PRO A 157 -17.52 -28.89 6.36
CA PRO A 157 -17.23 -28.50 4.98
C PRO A 157 -18.08 -27.28 4.56
N ARG A 158 -17.46 -26.40 3.78
CA ARG A 158 -18.10 -25.23 3.14
C ARG A 158 -17.83 -25.27 1.64
N GLU A 159 -18.83 -24.93 0.87
CA GLU A 159 -18.66 -24.70 -0.55
C GLU A 159 -17.88 -23.40 -0.76
N GLN A 160 -16.86 -23.47 -1.60
CA GLN A 160 -16.04 -22.31 -1.95
C GLN A 160 -16.34 -21.88 -3.39
N SER A 161 -16.63 -20.60 -3.57
CA SER A 161 -16.62 -19.96 -4.87
C SER A 161 -15.18 -19.82 -5.41
N LEU A 162 -15.03 -19.49 -6.69
CA LEU A 162 -13.71 -19.19 -7.27
C LEU A 162 -13.02 -18.01 -6.58
N THR A 163 -13.80 -17.03 -6.14
CA THR A 163 -13.29 -15.88 -5.38
C THR A 163 -12.88 -16.27 -3.97
N ASP A 164 -13.61 -17.16 -3.28
CA ASP A 164 -13.21 -17.64 -1.96
C ASP A 164 -11.88 -18.40 -2.02
N MET A 165 -11.68 -19.25 -3.02
CA MET A 165 -10.40 -19.95 -3.21
C MET A 165 -9.24 -18.98 -3.43
N ARG A 166 -9.46 -17.90 -4.20
CA ARG A 166 -8.47 -16.83 -4.40
C ARG A 166 -8.19 -16.07 -3.11
N ASP A 167 -9.23 -15.66 -2.42
CA ASP A 167 -9.15 -14.81 -1.25
C ASP A 167 -8.53 -15.58 -0.07
N GLN A 168 -8.84 -16.87 0.08
CA GLN A 168 -8.14 -17.78 0.99
C GLN A 168 -6.64 -17.86 0.66
N ALA A 169 -6.30 -18.07 -0.60
CA ALA A 169 -4.90 -18.17 -1.03
C ALA A 169 -4.12 -16.86 -0.77
N ILE A 170 -4.77 -15.69 -0.94
CA ILE A 170 -4.16 -14.39 -0.60
C ILE A 170 -3.91 -14.28 0.91
N LEU A 171 -4.86 -14.64 1.75
CA LEU A 171 -4.72 -14.55 3.20
C LEU A 171 -3.65 -15.50 3.73
N GLU A 172 -3.66 -16.76 3.26
CA GLU A 172 -2.62 -17.74 3.62
C GLU A 172 -1.23 -17.28 3.18
N PHE A 173 -1.10 -16.71 1.97
CA PHE A 173 0.15 -16.17 1.49
C PHE A 173 0.65 -14.98 2.32
N LEU A 174 -0.24 -14.03 2.65
CA LEU A 174 0.11 -12.88 3.48
C LEU A 174 0.60 -13.30 4.86
N TYR A 175 -0.03 -14.31 5.46
CA TYR A 175 0.34 -14.82 6.78
C TYR A 175 1.59 -15.68 6.72
N ALA A 176 1.74 -16.55 5.72
CA ALA A 176 2.87 -17.46 5.61
C ALA A 176 4.21 -16.73 5.44
N CYS A 177 4.24 -15.61 4.74
CA CYS A 177 5.51 -14.96 4.42
C CYS A 177 5.60 -13.48 4.84
N GLY A 178 4.58 -12.96 5.50
CA GLY A 178 4.54 -11.57 5.92
C GLY A 178 4.71 -10.59 4.75
N ALA A 179 4.29 -10.96 3.53
CA ALA A 179 4.44 -10.12 2.34
C ALA A 179 3.69 -8.78 2.48
N ARG A 180 4.20 -7.75 1.83
CA ARG A 180 3.43 -6.51 1.66
C ARG A 180 2.32 -6.75 0.65
N ILE A 181 1.16 -6.13 0.83
CA ILE A 181 0.04 -6.29 -0.10
C ILE A 181 0.40 -5.86 -1.53
N SER A 182 1.34 -4.94 -1.71
CA SER A 182 1.86 -4.56 -3.04
C SER A 182 2.74 -5.65 -3.66
N GLU A 183 3.51 -6.37 -2.86
CA GLU A 183 4.32 -7.51 -3.29
C GLU A 183 3.40 -8.67 -3.68
N THR A 184 2.36 -8.94 -2.89
CA THR A 184 1.34 -9.95 -3.18
C THR A 184 0.59 -9.63 -4.48
N SER A 185 0.18 -8.36 -4.67
CA SER A 185 -0.47 -7.91 -5.91
C SER A 185 0.43 -8.05 -7.15
N GLY A 186 1.74 -7.82 -6.99
CA GLY A 186 2.75 -7.92 -8.04
C GLY A 186 3.36 -9.31 -8.22
N LEU A 187 2.94 -10.31 -7.45
CA LEU A 187 3.49 -11.66 -7.51
C LEU A 187 3.20 -12.29 -8.88
N LEU A 188 4.27 -12.72 -9.57
CA LEU A 188 4.15 -13.44 -10.84
C LEU A 188 3.94 -14.93 -10.58
N ALA A 189 3.21 -15.60 -11.48
CA ALA A 189 2.98 -17.04 -11.38
C ALA A 189 4.30 -17.85 -11.43
N ALA A 190 5.27 -17.39 -12.22
CA ALA A 190 6.59 -18.02 -12.34
C ALA A 190 7.47 -17.85 -11.07
N ASN A 191 7.06 -17.03 -10.12
CA ASN A 191 7.82 -16.75 -8.90
C ASN A 191 7.39 -17.60 -7.70
N ILE A 192 6.52 -18.56 -7.89
CA ILE A 192 6.13 -19.53 -6.87
C ILE A 192 6.69 -20.90 -7.25
N ASP A 193 7.48 -21.44 -6.36
CA ASP A 193 7.98 -22.80 -6.45
C ASP A 193 7.22 -23.66 -5.44
N PHE A 194 6.33 -24.51 -5.97
CA PHE A 194 5.48 -25.37 -5.15
C PHE A 194 6.23 -26.57 -4.58
N ASP A 195 7.29 -27.01 -5.25
CA ASP A 195 8.06 -28.19 -4.85
C ASP A 195 9.03 -27.80 -3.74
N GLU A 196 9.72 -26.67 -3.91
CA GLU A 196 10.58 -26.09 -2.87
C GLU A 196 9.80 -25.33 -1.79
N LYS A 197 8.47 -25.21 -1.89
CA LYS A 197 7.60 -24.48 -0.94
C LYS A 197 8.11 -23.06 -0.67
N GLN A 198 8.36 -22.29 -1.69
CA GLN A 198 8.91 -20.95 -1.56
C GLN A 198 8.34 -20.00 -2.61
N ALA A 199 8.46 -18.70 -2.35
CA ALA A 199 8.10 -17.66 -3.29
C ALA A 199 9.19 -16.59 -3.37
N ARG A 200 9.41 -16.06 -4.58
CA ARG A 200 10.31 -14.95 -4.85
C ARG A 200 9.52 -13.65 -4.86
N LEU A 201 9.87 -12.74 -3.98
CA LEU A 201 9.22 -11.44 -3.82
C LEU A 201 10.15 -10.31 -4.24
N PHE A 202 9.59 -9.29 -4.89
CA PHE A 202 10.30 -8.07 -5.27
C PHE A 202 9.83 -6.90 -4.41
N GLY A 203 10.78 -6.34 -3.65
CA GLY A 203 10.57 -5.18 -2.80
C GLY A 203 10.87 -3.85 -3.51
N LYS A 204 10.89 -2.76 -2.74
CA LYS A 204 11.26 -1.43 -3.24
C LYS A 204 12.69 -1.43 -3.79
N GLY A 205 12.89 -0.87 -4.98
CA GLY A 205 14.19 -0.82 -5.66
C GLY A 205 14.61 -2.15 -6.29
N SER A 206 13.63 -2.97 -6.69
CA SER A 206 13.85 -4.29 -7.33
C SER A 206 14.69 -5.26 -6.51
N LYS A 207 14.78 -5.04 -5.19
CA LYS A 207 15.42 -6.01 -4.29
C LYS A 207 14.56 -7.24 -4.18
N GLU A 208 15.11 -8.38 -4.57
CA GLU A 208 14.43 -9.66 -4.45
C GLU A 208 14.75 -10.34 -3.11
N ARG A 209 13.82 -11.16 -2.66
CA ARG A 209 14.02 -12.10 -1.56
C ARG A 209 13.20 -13.36 -1.77
N ILE A 210 13.72 -14.47 -1.30
CA ILE A 210 12.99 -15.74 -1.26
C ILE A 210 12.39 -15.88 0.13
N VAL A 211 11.12 -16.28 0.18
CA VAL A 211 10.39 -16.53 1.42
C VAL A 211 9.83 -17.95 1.42
N PRO A 212 9.95 -18.69 2.53
CA PRO A 212 9.36 -20.02 2.66
C PRO A 212 7.83 -19.92 2.81
N LEU A 213 7.16 -21.00 2.46
CA LEU A 213 5.71 -21.17 2.57
C LEU A 213 5.43 -22.47 3.35
N HIS A 214 4.57 -22.39 4.36
CA HIS A 214 4.11 -23.59 5.08
C HIS A 214 3.09 -24.37 4.23
N ASP A 215 2.86 -25.64 4.60
CA ASP A 215 2.05 -26.58 3.82
C ASP A 215 0.64 -26.07 3.50
N LEU A 216 -0.06 -25.49 4.47
CA LEU A 216 -1.41 -24.95 4.26
C LEU A 216 -1.44 -23.80 3.26
N ALA A 217 -0.41 -22.94 3.25
CA ALA A 217 -0.29 -21.89 2.24
C ALA A 217 -0.05 -22.49 0.87
N VAL A 218 0.85 -23.47 0.75
CA VAL A 218 1.15 -24.19 -0.50
C VAL A 218 -0.12 -24.86 -1.04
N ASP A 219 -0.88 -25.56 -0.21
CA ASP A 219 -2.12 -26.24 -0.60
C ASP A 219 -3.19 -25.22 -1.07
N SER A 220 -3.38 -24.13 -0.35
CA SER A 220 -4.29 -23.06 -0.73
C SER A 220 -3.89 -22.42 -2.08
N LEU A 221 -2.61 -22.11 -2.25
CA LEU A 221 -2.08 -21.52 -3.49
C LEU A 221 -2.20 -22.49 -4.66
N ARG A 222 -1.87 -23.78 -4.45
CA ARG A 222 -1.97 -24.83 -5.49
C ARG A 222 -3.42 -25.03 -5.92
N ARG A 223 -4.34 -25.12 -4.95
CA ARG A 223 -5.77 -25.25 -5.23
C ARG A 223 -6.31 -24.04 -6.00
N TYR A 224 -5.94 -22.82 -5.59
CA TYR A 224 -6.29 -21.62 -6.33
C TYR A 224 -5.74 -21.66 -7.76
N ALA A 225 -4.47 -21.98 -7.95
CA ALA A 225 -3.82 -22.04 -9.26
C ALA A 225 -4.51 -23.00 -10.21
N LEU A 226 -4.77 -24.24 -9.75
CA LEU A 226 -5.31 -25.31 -10.57
C LEU A 226 -6.80 -25.20 -10.85
N VAL A 227 -7.59 -24.72 -9.88
CA VAL A 227 -9.05 -24.75 -9.97
C VAL A 227 -9.62 -23.37 -10.29
N ALA A 228 -9.29 -22.36 -9.49
CA ALA A 228 -9.96 -21.07 -9.59
C ALA A 228 -9.29 -20.13 -10.60
N ARG A 229 -7.96 -20.05 -10.60
CA ARG A 229 -7.23 -19.13 -11.48
C ARG A 229 -7.48 -19.40 -12.95
N ALA A 230 -7.44 -20.66 -13.36
CA ALA A 230 -7.71 -21.05 -14.76
C ALA A 230 -9.10 -20.60 -15.23
N LYS A 231 -10.12 -20.79 -14.38
CA LYS A 231 -11.49 -20.34 -14.65
C LYS A 231 -11.65 -18.83 -14.63
N LEU A 232 -10.98 -18.12 -13.70
CA LEU A 232 -11.01 -16.66 -13.61
C LEU A 232 -10.29 -15.98 -14.77
N LEU A 233 -9.28 -16.62 -15.35
CA LEU A 233 -8.60 -16.14 -16.56
C LEU A 233 -9.48 -16.22 -17.79
N ASP A 234 -10.38 -17.20 -17.86
CA ASP A 234 -11.31 -17.37 -19.00
C ASP A 234 -10.60 -17.28 -20.37
N GLY A 235 -9.50 -18.02 -20.51
CA GLY A 235 -8.68 -18.04 -21.72
C GLY A 235 -7.72 -16.84 -21.89
N LYS A 236 -7.70 -15.88 -20.97
CA LYS A 236 -6.78 -14.73 -21.03
C LYS A 236 -5.41 -15.07 -20.48
N GLU A 237 -4.38 -14.44 -21.02
CA GLU A 237 -3.04 -14.50 -20.48
C GLU A 237 -2.85 -13.40 -19.43
N CYS A 238 -2.34 -13.77 -18.26
CA CYS A 238 -1.96 -12.84 -17.21
C CYS A 238 -0.73 -13.39 -16.46
N PRO A 239 0.40 -12.68 -16.43
CA PRO A 239 1.60 -13.14 -15.74
C PRO A 239 1.47 -13.11 -14.22
N TYR A 240 0.55 -12.32 -13.70
CA TYR A 240 0.34 -12.19 -12.25
C TYR A 240 -0.36 -13.43 -11.68
N PHE A 241 0.08 -13.84 -10.50
CA PHE A 241 -0.49 -15.01 -9.85
C PHE A 241 -1.94 -14.77 -9.42
N PHE A 242 -2.20 -13.67 -8.69
CA PHE A 242 -3.55 -13.33 -8.24
C PHE A 242 -4.28 -12.48 -9.26
N VAL A 243 -5.41 -13.00 -9.75
CA VAL A 243 -6.22 -12.34 -10.77
C VAL A 243 -7.60 -11.92 -10.22
N SER A 244 -8.13 -10.85 -10.80
CA SER A 244 -9.49 -10.39 -10.55
C SER A 244 -10.51 -11.28 -11.23
N THR A 245 -11.80 -11.08 -10.94
CA THR A 245 -12.92 -11.76 -11.64
C THR A 245 -12.99 -11.45 -13.15
N ARG A 246 -12.21 -10.47 -13.63
CA ARG A 246 -12.10 -10.13 -15.06
C ARG A 246 -10.87 -10.73 -15.74
N GLY A 247 -10.11 -11.59 -15.06
CA GLY A 247 -8.88 -12.18 -15.56
C GLY A 247 -7.65 -11.28 -15.57
N ASN A 248 -7.74 -10.05 -15.06
CA ASN A 248 -6.62 -9.11 -14.97
C ASN A 248 -5.93 -9.20 -13.59
N GLN A 249 -4.74 -8.60 -13.46
CA GLN A 249 -4.07 -8.45 -12.17
C GLN A 249 -5.02 -7.95 -11.08
N MET A 250 -5.07 -8.63 -9.95
CA MET A 250 -5.77 -8.14 -8.77
C MET A 250 -4.94 -7.03 -8.09
N LYS A 251 -5.33 -5.78 -8.35
CA LYS A 251 -4.60 -4.60 -7.85
C LYS A 251 -4.70 -4.47 -6.33
N THR A 252 -3.72 -3.77 -5.75
CA THR A 252 -3.60 -3.52 -4.29
C THR A 252 -4.88 -3.02 -3.64
N ASP A 253 -5.62 -2.14 -4.31
CA ASP A 253 -6.86 -1.57 -3.74
C ASP A 253 -8.00 -2.60 -3.70
N ALA A 254 -8.07 -3.50 -4.70
CA ALA A 254 -9.01 -4.62 -4.69
C ALA A 254 -8.67 -5.60 -3.56
N MET A 255 -7.39 -5.91 -3.35
CA MET A 255 -6.94 -6.75 -2.22
C MET A 255 -7.24 -6.12 -0.87
N ARG A 256 -7.05 -4.78 -0.73
CA ARG A 256 -7.41 -4.07 0.52
C ARG A 256 -8.91 -4.11 0.79
N LYS A 257 -9.74 -3.93 -0.26
CA LYS A 257 -11.20 -4.03 -0.13
C LYS A 257 -11.63 -5.44 0.28
N MET A 258 -11.06 -6.46 -0.35
CA MET A 258 -11.27 -7.86 0.02
C MET A 258 -10.89 -8.08 1.49
N PHE A 259 -9.68 -7.71 1.90
CA PHE A 259 -9.21 -7.88 3.28
C PHE A 259 -10.15 -7.21 4.30
N LYS A 260 -10.61 -5.98 4.03
CA LYS A 260 -11.57 -5.29 4.89
C LYS A 260 -12.93 -5.98 4.96
N ALA A 261 -13.42 -6.52 3.84
CA ALA A 261 -14.66 -7.32 3.84
C ALA A 261 -14.48 -8.58 4.70
N THR A 262 -13.35 -9.28 4.54
CA THR A 262 -13.03 -10.47 5.33
C THR A 262 -12.93 -10.18 6.83
N VAL A 263 -12.28 -9.06 7.23
CA VAL A 263 -12.20 -8.63 8.64
C VAL A 263 -13.59 -8.43 9.24
N ARG A 264 -14.49 -7.79 8.51
CA ARG A 264 -15.89 -7.57 8.95
C ARG A 264 -16.67 -8.88 9.05
N GLU A 265 -16.52 -9.76 8.06
CA GLU A 265 -17.17 -11.07 8.06
C GLU A 265 -16.64 -11.94 9.20
N ALA A 266 -15.36 -11.84 9.52
CA ALA A 266 -14.76 -12.47 10.69
C ALA A 266 -15.24 -11.86 12.03
N GLY A 267 -15.97 -10.74 12.03
CA GLY A 267 -16.39 -10.06 13.25
C GLY A 267 -15.23 -9.47 14.06
N LEU A 268 -14.12 -9.14 13.38
CA LEU A 268 -12.93 -8.54 13.98
C LEU A 268 -12.95 -7.02 13.90
N ASP A 269 -12.01 -6.37 14.60
CA ASP A 269 -11.86 -4.91 14.60
C ASP A 269 -11.63 -4.38 13.17
N ASP A 270 -12.51 -3.49 12.71
CA ASP A 270 -12.45 -2.89 11.38
C ASP A 270 -11.21 -2.00 11.16
N SER A 271 -10.45 -1.68 12.21
CA SER A 271 -9.16 -0.98 12.10
C SER A 271 -8.04 -1.88 11.53
N LEU A 272 -8.17 -3.22 11.63
CA LEU A 272 -7.19 -4.18 11.14
C LEU A 272 -6.87 -4.00 9.66
N SER A 273 -5.61 -4.16 9.33
CA SER A 273 -5.06 -3.99 7.99
C SER A 273 -4.08 -5.13 7.64
N PRO A 274 -3.72 -5.30 6.36
CA PRO A 274 -2.67 -6.25 5.99
C PRO A 274 -1.31 -5.98 6.65
N HIS A 275 -1.07 -4.75 7.12
CA HIS A 275 0.13 -4.43 7.88
C HIS A 275 0.14 -5.07 9.28
N ASP A 276 -1.02 -5.15 9.93
CA ASP A 276 -1.13 -5.78 11.25
C ASP A 276 -0.95 -7.28 11.13
N MET A 277 -1.43 -7.91 10.05
CA MET A 277 -1.16 -9.31 9.74
C MET A 277 0.34 -9.59 9.54
N ARG A 278 1.04 -8.73 8.80
CA ARG A 278 2.50 -8.80 8.65
C ARG A 278 3.23 -8.57 9.98
N HIS A 279 2.73 -7.68 10.82
CA HIS A 279 3.31 -7.44 12.13
C HIS A 279 3.12 -8.66 13.05
N THR A 280 1.95 -9.29 12.98
CA THR A 280 1.67 -10.55 13.68
C THR A 280 2.63 -11.65 13.24
N PHE A 281 2.80 -11.86 11.92
CA PHE A 281 3.80 -12.78 11.38
C PHE A 281 5.20 -12.55 11.96
N ALA A 282 5.67 -11.28 11.99
CA ALA A 282 6.97 -10.95 12.55
C ALA A 282 7.06 -11.29 14.04
N THR A 283 6.00 -11.02 14.80
CA THR A 283 5.91 -11.28 16.24
C THR A 283 5.88 -12.78 16.51
N ASP A 284 5.10 -13.54 15.74
CA ASP A 284 5.00 -15.01 15.88
C ASP A 284 6.35 -15.68 15.60
N LEU A 285 7.08 -15.22 14.58
CA LEU A 285 8.45 -15.71 14.32
C LEU A 285 9.39 -15.44 15.51
N LEU A 286 9.38 -14.23 16.07
CA LEU A 286 10.22 -13.89 17.22
C LEU A 286 9.83 -14.70 18.46
N ASN A 287 8.54 -14.89 18.72
CA ASN A 287 8.04 -15.71 19.82
C ASN A 287 8.38 -17.20 19.62
N GLY A 288 8.44 -17.67 18.37
CA GLY A 288 8.90 -19.02 18.00
C GLY A 288 10.41 -19.20 18.06
N GLY A 289 11.17 -18.18 18.52
CA GLY A 289 12.62 -18.27 18.71
C GLY A 289 13.45 -17.87 17.48
N ALA A 290 12.83 -17.28 16.45
CA ALA A 290 13.57 -16.71 15.33
C ALA A 290 14.47 -15.56 15.81
N ASP A 291 15.70 -15.50 15.32
CA ASP A 291 16.53 -14.33 15.55
C ASP A 291 16.04 -13.12 14.76
N LEU A 292 16.25 -11.93 15.33
CA LEU A 292 15.77 -10.66 14.74
C LEU A 292 16.29 -10.44 13.30
N ARG A 293 17.49 -10.90 13.00
CA ARG A 293 18.11 -10.73 11.68
C ARG A 293 17.39 -11.58 10.63
N SER A 294 17.09 -12.84 10.94
CA SER A 294 16.29 -13.73 10.08
C SER A 294 14.91 -13.14 9.79
N VAL A 295 14.24 -12.59 10.81
CA VAL A 295 12.95 -11.90 10.63
C VAL A 295 13.06 -10.66 9.74
N GLN A 296 14.11 -9.85 9.91
CA GLN A 296 14.35 -8.68 9.07
C GLN A 296 14.65 -9.05 7.61
N GLU A 297 15.38 -10.12 7.38
CA GLU A 297 15.66 -10.67 6.05
C GLU A 297 14.38 -11.17 5.37
N MET A 298 13.56 -11.96 6.05
CA MET A 298 12.25 -12.40 5.54
C MET A 298 11.33 -11.24 5.21
N LEU A 299 11.34 -10.20 6.03
CA LEU A 299 10.51 -9.02 5.81
C LEU A 299 11.07 -8.06 4.76
N GLY A 300 12.34 -8.16 4.37
CA GLY A 300 12.96 -7.26 3.41
C GLY A 300 13.05 -5.82 3.94
N HIS A 301 13.63 -5.63 5.13
CA HIS A 301 13.91 -4.32 5.69
C HIS A 301 15.19 -3.73 5.06
N ALA A 302 15.09 -2.50 4.53
CA ALA A 302 16.09 -1.89 3.66
C ALA A 302 17.38 -1.40 4.35
N GLN A 303 17.57 -1.57 5.65
CA GLN A 303 18.66 -0.94 6.41
C GLN A 303 19.93 -1.78 6.60
N LEU A 304 20.05 -2.93 5.99
CA LEU A 304 21.34 -3.63 5.95
C LEU A 304 21.84 -3.66 4.50
N SER A 305 22.76 -2.76 4.23
CA SER A 305 23.52 -2.72 3.00
C SER A 305 24.44 -3.95 2.92
N THR A 306 23.97 -4.98 2.26
CA THR A 306 24.82 -5.93 1.54
C THR A 306 23.93 -6.79 0.67
N THR A 307 24.21 -6.85 -0.60
CA THR A 307 23.76 -7.88 -1.52
C THR A 307 24.37 -9.20 -1.05
N GLN A 308 23.78 -9.81 -0.01
CA GLN A 308 24.13 -11.17 0.36
C GLN A 308 23.42 -12.07 -0.63
N VAL A 309 24.22 -12.74 -1.45
CA VAL A 309 23.82 -13.89 -2.26
C VAL A 309 23.13 -14.86 -1.31
N TYR A 310 21.81 -15.07 -1.48
CA TYR A 310 21.07 -16.10 -0.76
C TYR A 310 21.69 -17.46 -1.14
N THR A 311 22.47 -18.01 -0.25
CA THR A 311 22.96 -19.37 -0.39
C THR A 311 21.85 -20.34 0.01
N HIS A 312 21.82 -21.54 -0.57
CA HIS A 312 20.86 -22.59 -0.19
C HIS A 312 20.81 -22.83 1.33
N LEU A 313 21.95 -22.70 2.03
CA LEU A 313 22.04 -22.79 3.49
C LEU A 313 21.22 -21.75 4.26
N SER A 314 21.07 -20.53 3.72
CA SER A 314 20.27 -19.48 4.37
C SER A 314 18.76 -19.75 4.21
N VAL A 315 18.34 -20.30 3.08
CA VAL A 315 16.93 -20.63 2.81
C VAL A 315 16.47 -21.81 3.67
N GLU A 316 17.29 -22.86 3.82
CA GLU A 316 16.98 -24.01 4.71
C GLU A 316 16.87 -23.59 6.18
N ARG A 317 17.74 -22.68 6.63
CA ARG A 317 17.65 -22.12 7.98
C ARG A 317 16.36 -21.33 8.17
N LEU A 318 15.98 -20.52 7.19
CA LEU A 318 14.72 -19.76 7.22
C LEU A 318 13.51 -20.69 7.23
N LYS A 319 13.52 -21.77 6.44
CA LYS A 319 12.45 -22.79 6.45
C LYS A 319 12.31 -23.41 7.85
N LYS A 320 13.40 -23.86 8.48
CA LYS A 320 13.35 -24.44 9.84
C LYS A 320 12.76 -23.50 10.87
N VAL A 321 13.21 -22.25 10.88
CA VAL A 321 12.71 -21.21 11.79
C VAL A 321 11.23 -20.93 11.54
N HIS A 322 10.82 -20.86 10.29
CA HIS A 322 9.45 -20.64 9.89
C HIS A 322 8.52 -21.79 10.34
N ASP A 323 8.92 -23.05 10.11
CA ASP A 323 8.13 -24.23 10.47
C ASP A 323 7.99 -24.40 11.99
N GLN A 324 9.02 -23.99 12.76
CA GLN A 324 8.98 -24.03 14.22
C GLN A 324 8.08 -22.93 14.82
N ALA A 325 8.07 -21.75 14.20
CA ALA A 325 7.40 -20.58 14.75
C ALA A 325 5.93 -20.45 14.32
N LEU A 326 5.55 -21.04 13.20
CA LEU A 326 4.19 -21.00 12.66
C LEU A 326 3.59 -22.42 12.53
N PRO A 327 3.52 -23.21 13.60
CA PRO A 327 2.88 -24.53 13.56
C PRO A 327 1.38 -24.33 13.34
N ARG A 328 0.84 -24.92 12.29
CA ARG A 328 -0.60 -24.96 11.99
C ARG A 328 -1.03 -26.37 11.66
#